data_7aebfac814ae224f4f90c9001a2fe5b1
#
_entry.id   7aebfac814ae224f4f90c9001a2fe5b1
#
_cell.length_a   1.000
_cell.length_b   1.000
_cell.length_c   1.000
_cell.angle_alpha   90.00
_cell.angle_beta   90.00
_cell.angle_gamma   90.00
#
_symmetry.space_group_name_H-M   'P 1'
#
loop_
_entity.id
_entity.type
_entity.pdbx_description
1 polymer ?
#
loop_
_entity_poly.entity_id
_entity_poly.type
_entity_poly.pdbx_seq_one_letter_code
_entity_poly.pdbx_strand_id
1 'polypeptide(L)'
;MNNINIDSKDIKTFMNCLLIKDTFDSFLLEEASITTYNTFNIDGHIQRDFFSPEELSELPDETLSTWATVKPFCFSIIKGNKLPLKFKIVLKAAPSYTQKLLNECQCGLSLNDVGCLYINIRYDSRHSLTGENISSPVLDCVSMASLNIFSMDKTLEKAWDEKCVKAIGALL
;
A
#
# COMPACT_ATOMS: atom_id res chain seq x y z
N MET A 1 -2.31 -9.95 10.97
CA MET A 1 -1.98 -10.09 9.53
C MET A 1 -3.10 -10.87 8.84
N ASN A 2 -3.73 -10.25 7.87
CA ASN A 2 -4.83 -10.87 7.11
C ASN A 2 -4.52 -10.79 5.61
N ASN A 3 -4.87 -11.83 4.85
CA ASN A 3 -4.71 -11.87 3.40
C ASN A 3 -6.08 -11.78 2.73
N ILE A 4 -6.26 -10.76 1.89
CA ILE A 4 -7.49 -10.46 1.18
C ILE A 4 -7.21 -10.72 -0.30
N ASN A 5 -7.76 -11.81 -0.82
CA ASN A 5 -7.67 -12.13 -2.25
C ASN A 5 -8.74 -11.36 -3.02
N ILE A 6 -8.34 -10.74 -4.12
CA ILE A 6 -9.24 -10.03 -5.04
C ILE A 6 -9.60 -10.98 -6.17
N ASP A 7 -10.90 -11.22 -6.37
CA ASP A 7 -11.39 -12.06 -7.46
C ASP A 7 -10.94 -11.52 -8.82
N SER A 8 -10.61 -12.39 -9.76
CA SER A 8 -10.11 -12.00 -11.08
C SER A 8 -11.02 -11.03 -11.83
N LYS A 9 -12.34 -11.13 -11.64
CA LYS A 9 -13.34 -10.20 -12.20
C LYS A 9 -13.22 -8.78 -11.64
N ASP A 10 -12.75 -8.63 -10.40
CA ASP A 10 -12.70 -7.37 -9.64
C ASP A 10 -11.32 -6.70 -9.70
N ILE A 11 -10.29 -7.40 -10.24
CA ILE A 11 -8.91 -6.86 -10.35
C ILE A 11 -8.91 -5.51 -11.07
N LYS A 12 -9.64 -5.37 -12.19
CA LYS A 12 -9.70 -4.12 -12.95
C LYS A 12 -10.31 -2.98 -12.12
N THR A 13 -11.35 -3.26 -11.36
CA THR A 13 -12.01 -2.29 -10.46
C THR A 13 -11.05 -1.85 -9.37
N PHE A 14 -10.37 -2.80 -8.73
CA PHE A 14 -9.38 -2.53 -7.69
C PHE A 14 -8.20 -1.70 -8.24
N MET A 15 -7.64 -2.08 -9.40
CA MET A 15 -6.55 -1.33 -10.04
C MET A 15 -6.94 0.11 -10.37
N ASN A 16 -8.20 0.34 -10.77
CA ASN A 16 -8.72 1.68 -11.00
C ASN A 16 -8.78 2.49 -9.70
N CYS A 17 -9.22 1.88 -8.60
CA CYS A 17 -9.22 2.52 -7.28
C CYS A 17 -7.79 2.83 -6.79
N LEU A 18 -6.83 1.93 -7.05
CA LEU A 18 -5.45 2.08 -6.61
C LEU A 18 -4.69 3.16 -7.40
N LEU A 19 -4.81 3.16 -8.74
CA LEU A 19 -3.93 3.92 -9.64
C LEU A 19 -4.56 5.19 -10.22
N ILE A 20 -5.89 5.32 -10.20
CA ILE A 20 -6.59 6.43 -10.85
C ILE A 20 -7.40 7.24 -9.84
N LYS A 21 -8.24 6.57 -9.01
CA LYS A 21 -9.06 7.25 -8.01
C LYS A 21 -8.21 7.72 -6.82
N ASP A 22 -8.82 8.52 -5.95
CA ASP A 22 -8.22 9.08 -4.74
C ASP A 22 -8.32 8.18 -3.50
N THR A 23 -8.83 6.96 -3.68
CA THR A 23 -9.13 6.00 -2.60
C THR A 23 -7.96 5.75 -1.64
N PHE A 24 -6.74 5.65 -2.18
CA PHE A 24 -5.53 5.38 -1.40
C PHE A 24 -4.62 6.60 -1.24
N ASP A 25 -5.02 7.78 -1.70
CA ASP A 25 -4.17 8.97 -1.81
C ASP A 25 -3.61 9.48 -0.49
N SER A 26 -4.32 9.25 0.62
CA SER A 26 -3.89 9.62 1.98
C SER A 26 -2.87 8.65 2.60
N PHE A 27 -2.63 7.51 1.98
CA PHE A 27 -1.57 6.60 2.42
C PHE A 27 -0.20 7.13 2.03
N LEU A 28 0.81 6.68 2.75
CA LEU A 28 2.22 6.95 2.47
C LEU A 28 2.78 5.76 1.69
N LEU A 29 3.65 6.02 0.71
CA LEU A 29 4.35 4.95 0.01
C LEU A 29 5.58 4.54 0.82
N GLU A 30 5.71 3.26 1.17
CA GLU A 30 6.94 2.68 1.69
C GLU A 30 7.85 2.27 0.54
N GLU A 31 7.35 1.41 -0.34
CA GLU A 31 8.05 0.96 -1.54
C GLU A 31 7.08 0.52 -2.64
N ALA A 32 7.51 0.63 -3.88
CA ALA A 32 6.85 0.01 -5.02
C ALA A 32 7.87 -0.68 -5.92
N SER A 33 7.57 -1.91 -6.34
CA SER A 33 8.35 -2.67 -7.31
C SER A 33 7.42 -3.15 -8.41
N ILE A 34 7.69 -2.76 -9.66
CA ILE A 34 6.82 -3.04 -10.80
C ILE A 34 7.66 -3.65 -11.91
N THR A 35 7.29 -4.85 -12.35
CA THR A 35 7.97 -5.56 -13.45
C THR A 35 7.08 -5.56 -14.69
N THR A 36 7.57 -4.91 -15.74
CA THR A 36 7.02 -4.96 -17.11
C THR A 36 8.09 -5.56 -18.03
N TYR A 37 8.62 -4.80 -19.00
CA TYR A 37 9.82 -5.17 -19.76
C TYR A 37 11.11 -5.00 -18.94
N ASN A 38 11.08 -4.17 -17.91
CA ASN A 38 12.11 -4.02 -16.88
C ASN A 38 11.47 -4.04 -15.51
N THR A 39 12.28 -4.15 -14.46
CA THR A 39 11.83 -3.96 -13.08
C THR A 39 12.15 -2.54 -12.65
N PHE A 40 11.13 -1.81 -12.21
CA PHE A 40 11.20 -0.46 -11.68
C PHE A 40 10.99 -0.52 -10.17
N ASN A 41 11.92 0.04 -9.41
CA ASN A 41 11.82 0.13 -7.96
C ASN A 41 11.72 1.60 -7.56
N ILE A 42 10.74 1.92 -6.73
CA ILE A 42 10.49 3.27 -6.21
C ILE A 42 10.55 3.16 -4.69
N ASP A 43 11.49 3.87 -4.09
CA ASP A 43 11.58 4.10 -2.66
C ASP A 43 10.70 5.31 -2.31
N GLY A 44 9.80 5.15 -1.34
CA GLY A 44 8.90 6.21 -0.90
C GLY A 44 9.56 7.27 -0.01
N HIS A 45 10.79 7.03 0.45
CA HIS A 45 11.47 7.96 1.34
C HIS A 45 11.84 9.28 0.65
N ILE A 46 11.43 10.39 1.27
CA ILE A 46 11.74 11.74 0.78
C ILE A 46 13.22 12.02 0.96
N GLN A 47 13.90 12.30 -0.14
CA GLN A 47 15.31 12.69 -0.16
C GLN A 47 15.42 14.20 0.13
N ARG A 48 15.57 14.55 1.40
CA ARG A 48 15.57 15.95 1.85
C ARG A 48 16.69 16.78 1.25
N ASP A 49 17.83 16.16 0.91
CA ASP A 49 18.99 16.82 0.29
C ASP A 49 18.68 17.32 -1.15
N PHE A 50 17.59 16.90 -1.75
CA PHE A 50 17.14 17.40 -3.05
C PHE A 50 16.52 18.79 -2.99
N PHE A 51 16.04 19.21 -1.82
CA PHE A 51 15.26 20.43 -1.65
C PHE A 51 16.12 21.59 -1.13
N SER A 52 15.80 22.82 -1.53
CA SER A 52 16.39 24.02 -0.95
C SER A 52 15.94 24.22 0.52
N PRO A 53 16.67 25.02 1.31
CA PRO A 53 16.25 25.33 2.69
C PRO A 53 14.85 25.93 2.80
N GLU A 54 14.44 26.74 1.82
CA GLU A 54 13.11 27.34 1.75
C GLU A 54 12.06 26.29 1.52
N GLU A 55 12.26 25.39 0.54
CA GLU A 55 11.34 24.28 0.23
C GLU A 55 11.22 23.30 1.40
N LEU A 56 12.36 23.04 2.11
CA LEU A 56 12.34 22.17 3.29
C LEU A 56 11.44 22.69 4.41
N SER A 57 11.33 24.02 4.56
CA SER A 57 10.47 24.64 5.57
C SER A 57 8.98 24.43 5.29
N GLU A 58 8.62 24.17 4.04
CA GLU A 58 7.24 23.93 3.59
C GLU A 58 6.88 22.44 3.55
N LEU A 59 7.89 21.56 3.58
CA LEU A 59 7.66 20.11 3.60
C LEU A 59 7.08 19.67 4.96
N PRO A 60 6.14 18.71 4.93
CA PRO A 60 5.69 18.09 6.17
C PRO A 60 6.82 17.31 6.86
N ASP A 61 6.69 17.08 8.16
CA ASP A 61 7.65 16.29 8.94
C ASP A 61 7.67 14.80 8.55
N GLU A 62 6.75 14.38 7.68
CA GLU A 62 6.72 13.01 7.17
C GLU A 62 8.00 12.65 6.40
N THR A 63 8.45 11.43 6.61
CA THR A 63 9.64 10.90 5.92
C THR A 63 9.32 10.22 4.60
N LEU A 64 8.05 9.93 4.35
CA LEU A 64 7.54 9.22 3.18
C LEU A 64 6.65 10.11 2.34
N SER A 65 6.75 9.95 1.02
CA SER A 65 5.85 10.59 0.07
C SER A 65 4.45 9.99 0.16
N THR A 66 3.41 10.82 -0.06
CA THR A 66 2.04 10.32 -0.17
C THR A 66 1.87 9.49 -1.44
N TRP A 67 0.95 8.52 -1.41
CA TRP A 67 0.59 7.76 -2.61
C TRP A 67 0.12 8.66 -3.74
N ALA A 68 -0.64 9.71 -3.43
CA ALA A 68 -1.08 10.70 -4.40
C ALA A 68 0.07 11.29 -5.23
N THR A 69 1.22 11.55 -4.61
CA THR A 69 2.41 12.11 -5.27
C THR A 69 3.09 11.10 -6.20
N VAL A 70 3.16 9.83 -5.80
CA VAL A 70 3.93 8.78 -6.50
C VAL A 70 3.09 7.98 -7.48
N LYS A 71 1.79 7.85 -7.22
CA LYS A 71 0.82 7.11 -8.03
C LYS A 71 0.92 7.39 -9.55
N PRO A 72 1.07 8.64 -10.03
CA PRO A 72 1.16 8.92 -11.46
C PRO A 72 2.37 8.27 -12.14
N PHE A 73 3.49 8.13 -11.43
CA PHE A 73 4.70 7.46 -11.95
C PHE A 73 4.46 5.96 -12.07
N CYS A 74 3.90 5.33 -11.04
CA CYS A 74 3.52 3.91 -11.07
C CYS A 74 2.51 3.64 -12.20
N PHE A 75 1.50 4.50 -12.36
CA PHE A 75 0.53 4.39 -13.44
C PHE A 75 1.20 4.50 -14.81
N SER A 76 2.17 5.38 -14.99
CA SER A 76 2.91 5.55 -16.25
C SER A 76 3.73 4.31 -16.63
N ILE A 77 4.24 3.56 -15.64
CA ILE A 77 4.96 2.30 -15.85
C ILE A 77 3.98 1.18 -16.25
N ILE A 78 2.81 1.12 -15.59
CA ILE A 78 1.82 0.04 -15.74
C ILE A 78 0.95 0.25 -16.99
N LYS A 79 0.63 1.51 -17.34
CA LYS A 79 -0.26 1.80 -18.47
C LYS A 79 0.36 1.31 -19.79
N GLY A 80 -0.46 0.71 -20.63
CA GLY A 80 -0.04 0.24 -21.96
C GLY A 80 -0.94 -0.86 -22.47
N ASN A 81 -0.57 -1.44 -23.62
CA ASN A 81 -1.33 -2.52 -24.26
C ASN A 81 -1.05 -3.90 -23.62
N LYS A 82 -0.04 -3.98 -22.78
CA LYS A 82 0.35 -5.22 -22.08
C LYS A 82 0.24 -5.01 -20.58
N LEU A 83 -0.31 -6.00 -19.90
CA LEU A 83 -0.36 -6.03 -18.43
C LEU A 83 1.06 -6.18 -17.87
N PRO A 84 1.33 -5.64 -16.67
CA PRO A 84 2.58 -5.91 -15.97
C PRO A 84 2.68 -7.41 -15.65
N LEU A 85 3.91 -7.93 -15.58
CA LEU A 85 4.15 -9.31 -15.15
C LEU A 85 3.81 -9.48 -13.67
N LYS A 86 4.30 -8.56 -12.85
CA LYS A 86 4.03 -8.50 -11.42
C LYS A 86 4.27 -7.10 -10.87
N PHE A 87 3.64 -6.80 -9.75
CA PHE A 87 4.02 -5.66 -8.93
C PHE A 87 3.78 -5.93 -7.45
N LYS A 88 4.51 -5.20 -6.62
CA LYS A 88 4.34 -5.10 -5.18
C LYS A 88 4.32 -3.62 -4.81
N ILE A 89 3.29 -3.18 -4.10
CA ILE A 89 3.16 -1.82 -3.59
C ILE A 89 2.86 -1.92 -2.09
N VAL A 90 3.69 -1.29 -1.27
CA VAL A 90 3.53 -1.27 0.18
C VAL A 90 3.12 0.14 0.59
N LEU A 91 1.89 0.25 1.08
CA LEU A 91 1.31 1.49 1.55
C LEU A 91 1.26 1.48 3.08
N LYS A 92 1.69 2.58 3.70
CA LYS A 92 1.68 2.80 5.14
C LYS A 92 0.55 3.76 5.50
N ALA A 93 -0.18 3.46 6.56
CA ALA A 93 -1.16 4.39 7.10
C ALA A 93 -0.45 5.64 7.65
N ALA A 94 -0.99 6.82 7.36
CA ALA A 94 -0.47 8.06 7.91
C ALA A 94 -0.63 8.09 9.46
N PRO A 95 0.24 8.79 10.20
CA PRO A 95 0.17 8.89 11.66
C PRO A 95 -1.19 9.36 12.17
N SER A 96 -1.81 10.31 11.47
CA SER A 96 -3.16 10.81 11.81
C SER A 96 -4.23 9.73 11.74
N TYR A 97 -4.15 8.83 10.75
CA TYR A 97 -5.04 7.69 10.63
C TYR A 97 -4.79 6.67 11.74
N THR A 98 -3.50 6.37 12.01
CA THR A 98 -3.10 5.46 13.09
C THR A 98 -3.63 5.95 14.44
N GLN A 99 -3.49 7.26 14.73
CA GLN A 99 -4.02 7.85 15.97
C GLN A 99 -5.53 7.72 16.06
N LYS A 100 -6.24 7.94 14.95
CA LYS A 100 -7.70 7.75 14.91
C LYS A 100 -8.10 6.31 15.24
N LEU A 101 -7.41 5.33 14.64
CA LEU A 101 -7.67 3.92 14.89
C LEU A 101 -7.40 3.54 16.35
N LEU A 102 -6.32 4.05 16.96
CA LEU A 102 -6.00 3.84 18.37
C LEU A 102 -7.11 4.37 19.28
N ASN A 103 -7.65 5.54 18.98
CA ASN A 103 -8.76 6.11 19.74
C ASN A 103 -10.05 5.29 19.61
N GLU A 104 -10.30 4.73 18.42
CA GLU A 104 -11.48 3.90 18.15
C GLU A 104 -11.40 2.53 18.85
N CYS A 105 -10.24 1.86 18.83
CA CYS A 105 -10.09 0.51 19.40
C CYS A 105 -9.83 0.49 20.92
N GLN A 106 -9.48 1.64 21.52
CA GLN A 106 -9.26 1.79 22.98
C GLN A 106 -8.28 0.74 23.56
N CYS A 107 -7.25 0.36 22.77
CA CYS A 107 -6.31 -0.70 23.15
C CYS A 107 -5.22 -0.26 24.16
N GLY A 108 -5.29 0.98 24.68
CA GLY A 108 -4.32 1.49 25.66
C GLY A 108 -2.91 1.78 25.09
N LEU A 109 -2.71 1.63 23.79
CA LEU A 109 -1.46 1.97 23.11
C LEU A 109 -1.43 3.44 22.70
N SER A 110 -0.25 4.02 22.72
CA SER A 110 0.04 5.35 22.16
C SER A 110 0.58 5.24 20.74
N LEU A 111 0.62 6.36 20.01
CA LEU A 111 1.21 6.40 18.67
C LEU A 111 2.69 5.95 18.67
N ASN A 112 3.44 6.25 19.73
CA ASN A 112 4.84 5.86 19.86
C ASN A 112 5.04 4.34 20.04
N ASP A 113 4.02 3.64 20.54
CA ASP A 113 4.04 2.19 20.70
C ASP A 113 3.79 1.45 19.37
N VAL A 114 3.25 2.15 18.36
CA VAL A 114 2.95 1.59 17.05
C VAL A 114 4.10 1.89 16.10
N GLY A 115 4.72 0.83 15.55
CA GLY A 115 5.73 0.98 14.51
C GLY A 115 5.09 1.41 13.19
N CYS A 116 4.16 0.61 12.69
CA CYS A 116 3.47 0.91 11.43
C CYS A 116 2.25 0.02 11.20
N LEU A 117 1.33 0.54 10.41
CA LEU A 117 0.20 -0.18 9.83
C LEU A 117 0.35 -0.17 8.31
N TYR A 118 0.49 -1.34 7.70
CA TYR A 118 0.73 -1.49 6.26
C TYR A 118 -0.39 -2.22 5.55
N ILE A 119 -0.54 -1.89 4.25
CA ILE A 119 -1.21 -2.73 3.26
C ILE A 119 -0.16 -3.06 2.20
N ASN A 120 0.14 -4.34 2.05
CA ASN A 120 1.02 -4.85 1.01
C ASN A 120 0.15 -5.39 -0.13
N ILE A 121 0.16 -4.73 -1.28
CA ILE A 121 -0.63 -5.04 -2.46
C ILE A 121 0.27 -5.74 -3.45
N ARG A 122 -0.09 -6.98 -3.86
CA ARG A 122 0.70 -7.79 -4.77
C ARG A 122 -0.16 -8.26 -5.93
N TYR A 123 0.39 -8.12 -7.12
CA TYR A 123 -0.19 -8.61 -8.36
C TYR A 123 0.80 -9.51 -9.06
N ASP A 124 0.30 -10.62 -9.61
CA ASP A 124 1.05 -11.56 -10.42
C ASP A 124 0.17 -11.99 -11.60
N SER A 125 0.62 -11.70 -12.83
CA SER A 125 -0.08 -12.10 -14.04
C SER A 125 -0.04 -13.59 -14.31
N ARG A 126 0.85 -14.33 -13.60
CA ARG A 126 1.10 -15.77 -13.78
C ARG A 126 1.29 -16.19 -15.23
N HIS A 127 1.99 -15.35 -16.01
CA HIS A 127 2.44 -15.73 -17.33
C HIS A 127 3.45 -16.88 -17.22
N SER A 128 3.03 -18.09 -17.58
CA SER A 128 3.96 -19.20 -17.76
C SER A 128 4.80 -18.94 -19.00
N LEU A 129 6.13 -18.94 -18.86
CA LEU A 129 7.07 -18.90 -19.99
C LEU A 129 7.02 -20.18 -20.84
N THR A 130 6.35 -21.23 -20.37
CA THR A 130 6.29 -22.55 -21.01
C THR A 130 5.02 -22.82 -21.82
N GLY A 131 4.09 -21.84 -21.92
CA GLY A 131 2.90 -21.96 -22.79
C GLY A 131 1.84 -22.97 -22.35
N GLU A 132 2.03 -23.66 -21.21
CA GLU A 132 1.08 -24.62 -20.69
C GLU A 132 0.38 -24.03 -19.45
N ASN A 133 -0.96 -23.94 -19.51
CA ASN A 133 -1.89 -23.45 -18.50
C ASN A 133 -1.72 -21.96 -18.11
N ILE A 134 -2.42 -21.09 -18.79
CA ILE A 134 -2.65 -19.72 -18.38
C ILE A 134 -3.48 -19.76 -17.09
N SER A 135 -2.81 -19.72 -15.95
CA SER A 135 -3.50 -19.48 -14.68
C SER A 135 -3.98 -18.03 -14.65
N SER A 136 -5.19 -17.80 -14.15
CA SER A 136 -5.75 -16.46 -14.00
C SER A 136 -4.81 -15.57 -13.17
N PRO A 137 -4.72 -14.25 -13.47
CA PRO A 137 -3.92 -13.33 -12.67
C PRO A 137 -4.41 -13.33 -11.22
N VAL A 138 -3.49 -13.11 -10.30
CA VAL A 138 -3.77 -13.04 -8.86
C VAL A 138 -3.44 -11.65 -8.36
N LEU A 139 -4.33 -11.07 -7.59
CA LEU A 139 -4.11 -9.86 -6.83
C LEU A 139 -4.51 -10.10 -5.37
N ASP A 140 -3.61 -9.84 -4.46
CA ASP A 140 -3.87 -9.96 -3.04
C ASP A 140 -3.37 -8.73 -2.26
N CYS A 141 -4.08 -8.44 -1.18
CA CYS A 141 -3.75 -7.38 -0.24
C CYS A 141 -3.51 -8.00 1.14
N VAL A 142 -2.34 -7.76 1.71
CA VAL A 142 -2.00 -8.25 3.05
C VAL A 142 -1.93 -7.07 4.00
N SER A 143 -2.83 -7.05 5.00
CA SER A 143 -2.76 -6.10 6.11
C SER A 143 -1.70 -6.54 7.12
N MET A 144 -0.91 -5.60 7.60
CA MET A 144 0.14 -5.85 8.59
C MET A 144 0.16 -4.70 9.61
N ALA A 145 0.38 -5.05 10.88
CA ALA A 145 0.65 -4.10 11.95
C ALA A 145 1.93 -4.50 12.65
N SER A 146 2.76 -3.53 13.00
CA SER A 146 3.93 -3.73 13.86
C SER A 146 3.88 -2.80 15.05
N LEU A 147 4.39 -3.28 16.18
CA LEU A 147 4.52 -2.52 17.42
C LEU A 147 6.01 -2.32 17.73
N ASN A 148 6.34 -1.17 18.30
CA ASN A 148 7.68 -0.85 18.82
C ASN A 148 7.92 -1.47 20.19
N ILE A 149 6.87 -1.99 20.82
CA ILE A 149 6.89 -2.64 22.14
C ILE A 149 6.40 -4.08 22.01
N PHE A 150 6.79 -4.92 22.96
CA PHE A 150 6.20 -6.24 23.10
C PHE A 150 4.81 -6.10 23.74
N SER A 151 3.78 -6.61 23.06
CA SER A 151 2.41 -6.68 23.59
C SER A 151 1.77 -8.00 23.23
N MET A 152 1.07 -8.59 24.20
CA MET A 152 0.20 -9.75 23.96
C MET A 152 -1.20 -9.32 23.50
N ASP A 153 -1.55 -8.05 23.65
CA ASP A 153 -2.81 -7.50 23.17
C ASP A 153 -2.79 -7.39 21.64
N LYS A 154 -3.74 -8.03 20.98
CA LYS A 154 -3.92 -8.07 19.53
C LYS A 154 -5.07 -7.19 19.05
N THR A 155 -5.59 -6.31 19.91
CA THR A 155 -6.77 -5.49 19.59
C THR A 155 -6.50 -4.57 18.41
N LEU A 156 -5.35 -3.88 18.39
CA LEU A 156 -4.98 -3.01 17.27
C LEU A 156 -4.82 -3.78 15.96
N GLU A 157 -4.12 -4.93 16.00
CA GLU A 157 -3.90 -5.76 14.79
C GLU A 157 -5.25 -6.21 14.20
N LYS A 158 -6.17 -6.69 15.05
CA LYS A 158 -7.51 -7.10 14.63
C LYS A 158 -8.32 -5.93 14.07
N ALA A 159 -8.31 -4.79 14.75
CA ALA A 159 -9.00 -3.59 14.30
C ALA A 159 -8.50 -3.12 12.94
N TRP A 160 -7.17 -3.17 12.72
CA TRP A 160 -6.57 -2.85 11.43
C TRP A 160 -6.98 -3.84 10.33
N ASP A 161 -6.88 -5.15 10.61
CA ASP A 161 -7.29 -6.21 9.68
C ASP A 161 -8.76 -6.04 9.26
N GLU A 162 -9.66 -5.80 10.21
CA GLU A 162 -11.10 -5.58 9.95
C GLU A 162 -11.34 -4.32 9.10
N LYS A 163 -10.64 -3.22 9.40
CA LYS A 163 -10.72 -1.99 8.61
C LYS A 163 -10.28 -2.22 7.17
N CYS A 164 -9.18 -2.96 6.94
CA CYS A 164 -8.69 -3.28 5.60
C CYS A 164 -9.69 -4.15 4.85
N VAL A 165 -10.21 -5.21 5.46
CA VAL A 165 -11.22 -6.10 4.85
C VAL A 165 -12.45 -5.30 4.44
N LYS A 166 -12.97 -4.48 5.35
CA LYS A 166 -14.16 -3.66 5.10
C LYS A 166 -13.92 -2.61 4.00
N ALA A 167 -12.79 -1.91 4.06
CA ALA A 167 -12.46 -0.88 3.08
C ALA A 167 -12.27 -1.48 1.69
N ILE A 168 -11.49 -2.56 1.56
CA ILE A 168 -11.26 -3.23 0.29
C ILE A 168 -12.55 -3.86 -0.25
N GLY A 169 -13.33 -4.54 0.60
CA GLY A 169 -14.62 -5.11 0.19
C GLY A 169 -15.63 -4.08 -0.29
N ALA A 170 -15.57 -2.84 0.19
CA ALA A 170 -16.43 -1.75 -0.27
C ALA A 170 -16.02 -1.17 -1.63
N LEU A 171 -14.84 -1.52 -2.16
CA LEU A 171 -14.36 -1.08 -3.47
C LEU A 171 -14.79 -2.00 -4.61
N LEU A 172 -15.15 -3.24 -4.27
CA LEU A 172 -15.45 -4.35 -5.20
C LEU A 172 -16.95 -4.53 -5.36
#